data_a6bfcb62dee3fb92e06192bf09bd32db
#
_entry.id   a6bfcb62dee3fb92e06192bf09bd32db
#
_cell.length_a   1.000
_cell.length_b   1.000
_cell.length_c   1.000
_cell.angle_alpha   90.00
_cell.angle_beta   90.00
_cell.angle_gamma   90.00
#
_symmetry.space_group_name_H-M   'P 1'
#
loop_
_entity.id
_entity.type
_entity.pdbx_description
1 polymer ?
#
loop_
_entity_poly.entity_id
_entity_poly.type
_entity_poly.pdbx_seq_one_letter_code
_entity_poly.pdbx_strand_id
1 'polypeptide(L)'
;VKTAVVLGTQQAIAGKWRQIETKESRNTKGFNKEIKERVSQGDINGAKLICQDTNTPSSRMILKGLTRIDRNLKSIEASIENVGKIEVYNLEKNLSLLATISGAAPMMGFLGTVTGMIQAFISIAQEEGAVSPKLLSSGIYEAMITTASGLFVGIIAYLSYNYLVAKVEKLVHNMEYS
;
A
#
# COMPACT_ATOMS: atom_id res chain seq x y z
N VAL A 1 -20.77 8.42 3.25
CA VAL A 1 -19.36 8.55 3.71
C VAL A 1 -18.81 7.18 4.14
N LYS A 2 -19.53 6.40 5.01
CA LYS A 2 -19.07 5.09 5.53
C LYS A 2 -18.74 4.07 4.41
N THR A 3 -19.60 3.95 3.40
CA THR A 3 -19.42 3.03 2.26
C THR A 3 -18.28 3.45 1.32
N ALA A 4 -18.06 4.74 1.13
CA ALA A 4 -16.98 5.24 0.26
C ALA A 4 -15.60 4.99 0.85
N VAL A 5 -15.43 5.13 2.17
CA VAL A 5 -14.15 4.84 2.86
C VAL A 5 -13.83 3.34 2.81
N VAL A 6 -14.82 2.47 3.06
CA VAL A 6 -14.63 1.01 2.99
C VAL A 6 -14.30 0.55 1.57
N LEU A 7 -15.01 1.07 0.56
CA LEU A 7 -14.73 0.75 -0.85
C LEU A 7 -13.36 1.26 -1.28
N GLY A 8 -12.97 2.47 -0.87
CA GLY A 8 -11.65 3.05 -1.16
C GLY A 8 -10.51 2.23 -0.55
N THR A 9 -10.67 1.77 0.71
CA THR A 9 -9.67 0.89 1.35
C THR A 9 -9.57 -0.47 0.67
N GLN A 10 -10.69 -1.09 0.33
CA GLN A 10 -10.69 -2.39 -0.38
C GLN A 10 -10.04 -2.29 -1.76
N GLN A 11 -10.33 -1.24 -2.52
CA GLN A 11 -9.71 -1.03 -3.84
C GLN A 11 -8.21 -0.76 -3.73
N ALA A 12 -7.77 0.07 -2.77
CA ALA A 12 -6.36 0.33 -2.53
C ALA A 12 -5.60 -0.94 -2.11
N ILE A 13 -6.19 -1.74 -1.22
CA ILE A 13 -5.64 -3.02 -0.76
C ILE A 13 -5.57 -4.00 -1.94
N ALA A 14 -6.66 -4.25 -2.64
CA ALA A 14 -6.73 -5.22 -3.73
C ALA A 14 -5.82 -4.85 -4.92
N GLY A 15 -5.75 -3.57 -5.27
CA GLY A 15 -4.84 -3.09 -6.32
C GLY A 15 -3.37 -3.32 -5.96
N LYS A 16 -3.01 -3.09 -4.71
CA LYS A 16 -1.64 -3.27 -4.22
C LYS A 16 -1.26 -4.75 -4.10
N TRP A 17 -2.18 -5.59 -3.59
CA TRP A 17 -2.00 -7.05 -3.57
C TRP A 17 -1.66 -7.59 -4.95
N ARG A 18 -2.45 -7.23 -5.96
CA ARG A 18 -2.23 -7.67 -7.34
C ARG A 18 -0.89 -7.19 -7.90
N GLN A 19 -0.47 -5.96 -7.60
CA GLN A 19 0.82 -5.43 -8.05
C GLN A 19 2.02 -6.14 -7.41
N ILE A 20 1.95 -6.46 -6.11
CA ILE A 20 3.04 -7.11 -5.38
C ILE A 20 3.12 -8.59 -5.77
N GLU A 21 1.99 -9.27 -5.86
CA GLU A 21 1.92 -10.71 -6.18
C GLU A 21 2.43 -11.01 -7.60
N THR A 22 2.07 -10.19 -8.58
CA THR A 22 2.59 -10.33 -9.95
C THR A 22 4.08 -10.02 -10.07
N LYS A 23 4.62 -9.16 -9.17
CA LYS A 23 6.04 -8.78 -9.17
C LYS A 23 6.95 -9.74 -8.40
N GLU A 24 6.43 -10.49 -7.44
CA GLU A 24 7.19 -11.42 -6.60
C GLU A 24 7.25 -12.85 -7.17
N SER A 25 6.30 -13.23 -8.02
CA SER A 25 6.07 -14.63 -8.42
C SER A 25 7.08 -15.21 -9.41
N ARG A 26 7.99 -14.44 -9.98
CA ARG A 26 9.00 -14.98 -10.89
C ARG A 26 10.34 -15.15 -10.19
N ASN A 27 10.80 -16.40 -10.18
CA ASN A 27 12.05 -16.89 -9.62
C ASN A 27 13.26 -15.97 -9.93
N THR A 28 13.49 -14.97 -9.08
CA THR A 28 14.56 -13.96 -9.26
C THR A 28 15.94 -14.61 -9.38
N LYS A 29 16.19 -15.73 -8.70
CA LYS A 29 17.49 -16.44 -8.75
C LYS A 29 17.76 -17.10 -10.10
N GLY A 30 16.74 -17.72 -10.71
CA GLY A 30 16.85 -18.32 -12.03
C GLY A 30 17.03 -17.26 -13.13
N PHE A 31 16.29 -16.17 -13.03
CA PHE A 31 16.39 -15.02 -13.93
C PHE A 31 17.78 -14.36 -13.89
N ASN A 32 18.32 -14.08 -12.72
CA ASN A 32 19.65 -13.46 -12.59
C ASN A 32 20.76 -14.38 -13.16
N LYS A 33 20.64 -15.71 -12.97
CA LYS A 33 21.57 -16.68 -13.51
C LYS A 33 21.52 -16.69 -15.05
N GLU A 34 20.34 -16.73 -15.64
CA GLU A 34 20.15 -16.72 -17.08
C GLU A 34 20.70 -15.44 -17.73
N ILE A 35 20.43 -14.27 -17.13
CA ILE A 35 20.99 -12.99 -17.60
C ILE A 35 22.51 -13.00 -17.54
N LYS A 36 23.09 -13.49 -16.42
CA LYS A 36 24.54 -13.56 -16.25
C LYS A 36 25.19 -14.47 -17.30
N GLU A 37 24.59 -15.61 -17.60
CA GLU A 37 25.08 -16.56 -18.60
C GLU A 37 25.05 -15.94 -20.00
N ARG A 38 23.98 -15.25 -20.40
CA ARG A 38 23.89 -14.59 -21.70
C ARG A 38 24.85 -13.42 -21.84
N VAL A 39 24.97 -12.59 -20.81
CA VAL A 39 25.93 -11.47 -20.81
C VAL A 39 27.37 -12.00 -20.94
N SER A 40 27.72 -13.08 -20.23
CA SER A 40 29.06 -13.69 -20.33
C SER A 40 29.36 -14.31 -21.71
N GLN A 41 28.33 -14.73 -22.45
CA GLN A 41 28.41 -15.19 -23.83
C GLN A 41 28.43 -14.05 -24.87
N GLY A 42 28.29 -12.81 -24.43
CA GLY A 42 28.24 -11.62 -25.32
C GLY A 42 26.87 -11.36 -25.95
N ASP A 43 25.84 -12.16 -25.63
CA ASP A 43 24.47 -11.98 -26.13
C ASP A 43 23.71 -10.90 -25.33
N ILE A 44 24.15 -9.66 -25.50
CA ILE A 44 23.53 -8.49 -24.83
C ILE A 44 22.08 -8.27 -25.30
N ASN A 45 21.79 -8.53 -26.58
CA ASN A 45 20.46 -8.33 -27.13
C ASN A 45 19.46 -9.37 -26.59
N GLY A 46 19.86 -10.63 -26.49
CA GLY A 46 19.06 -11.68 -25.85
C GLY A 46 18.79 -11.38 -24.38
N ALA A 47 19.79 -10.90 -23.63
CA ALA A 47 19.60 -10.47 -22.25
C ALA A 47 18.60 -9.30 -22.12
N LYS A 48 18.63 -8.31 -23.01
CA LYS A 48 17.66 -7.20 -23.05
C LYS A 48 16.24 -7.67 -23.30
N LEU A 49 16.04 -8.60 -24.24
CA LEU A 49 14.71 -9.16 -24.54
C LEU A 49 14.11 -9.89 -23.35
N ILE A 50 14.88 -10.70 -22.64
CA ILE A 50 14.44 -11.40 -21.43
C ILE A 50 14.04 -10.40 -20.35
N CYS A 51 14.82 -9.33 -20.15
CA CYS A 51 14.49 -8.28 -19.20
C CYS A 51 13.17 -7.56 -19.53
N GLN A 52 12.90 -7.32 -20.82
CA GLN A 52 11.65 -6.70 -21.29
C GLN A 52 10.44 -7.60 -21.08
N ASP A 53 10.57 -8.89 -21.38
CA ASP A 53 9.48 -9.85 -21.23
C ASP A 53 9.13 -10.09 -19.75
N THR A 54 10.14 -10.16 -18.90
CA THR A 54 9.94 -10.39 -17.46
C THR A 54 9.27 -9.20 -16.75
N ASN A 55 9.59 -7.97 -17.15
CA ASN A 55 9.00 -6.70 -16.68
C ASN A 55 8.83 -6.56 -15.14
N THR A 56 9.80 -7.05 -14.38
CA THR A 56 9.88 -6.88 -12.91
C THR A 56 10.70 -5.63 -12.56
N PRO A 57 10.64 -5.10 -11.32
CA PRO A 57 11.51 -4.01 -10.88
C PRO A 57 12.99 -4.31 -11.11
N SER A 58 13.45 -5.50 -10.70
CA SER A 58 14.84 -5.95 -10.90
C SER A 58 15.21 -6.03 -12.39
N SER A 59 14.31 -6.57 -13.24
CA SER A 59 14.58 -6.66 -14.69
C SER A 59 14.71 -5.29 -15.34
N ARG A 60 13.95 -4.28 -14.90
CA ARG A 60 14.07 -2.89 -15.41
C ARG A 60 15.38 -2.23 -14.98
N MET A 61 15.86 -2.50 -13.75
CA MET A 61 17.17 -2.04 -13.30
C MET A 61 18.28 -2.65 -14.16
N ILE A 62 18.28 -3.97 -14.35
CA ILE A 62 19.26 -4.69 -15.17
C ILE A 62 19.19 -4.21 -16.63
N LEU A 63 18.00 -4.08 -17.22
CA LEU A 63 17.80 -3.56 -18.57
C LEU A 63 18.45 -2.18 -18.73
N LYS A 64 18.31 -1.30 -17.74
CA LYS A 64 18.92 0.03 -17.77
C LYS A 64 20.44 -0.05 -17.73
N GLY A 65 21.01 -0.95 -16.94
CA GLY A 65 22.44 -1.24 -16.95
C GLY A 65 22.93 -1.73 -18.30
N LEU A 66 22.24 -2.74 -18.89
CA LEU A 66 22.56 -3.30 -20.18
C LEU A 66 22.43 -2.29 -21.34
N THR A 67 21.56 -1.30 -21.26
CA THR A 67 21.46 -0.25 -22.28
C THR A 67 22.60 0.77 -22.21
N ARG A 68 23.39 0.76 -21.14
CA ARG A 68 24.53 1.67 -20.91
C ARG A 68 25.85 0.95 -20.76
N ILE A 69 25.94 -0.28 -21.21
CA ILE A 69 27.11 -1.15 -21.03
C ILE A 69 28.41 -0.52 -21.65
N ASP A 70 28.25 0.32 -22.65
CA ASP A 70 29.36 1.02 -23.32
C ASP A 70 29.86 2.26 -22.56
N ARG A 71 29.27 2.57 -21.40
CA ARG A 71 29.63 3.74 -20.60
C ARG A 71 30.53 3.36 -19.42
N ASN A 72 31.07 4.39 -18.77
CA ASN A 72 31.87 4.22 -17.56
C ASN A 72 31.05 3.53 -16.46
N LEU A 73 31.66 2.62 -15.70
CA LEU A 73 31.03 1.83 -14.61
C LEU A 73 30.22 2.70 -13.64
N LYS A 74 30.79 3.84 -13.19
CA LYS A 74 30.09 4.80 -12.32
C LYS A 74 28.79 5.34 -12.92
N SER A 75 28.76 5.53 -14.24
CA SER A 75 27.54 6.00 -14.95
C SER A 75 26.50 4.89 -15.05
N ILE A 76 26.93 3.63 -15.17
CA ILE A 76 26.04 2.47 -15.18
C ILE A 76 25.40 2.30 -13.80
N GLU A 77 26.22 2.30 -12.73
CA GLU A 77 25.76 2.20 -11.34
C GLU A 77 24.76 3.30 -10.99
N ALA A 78 25.08 4.56 -11.27
CA ALA A 78 24.16 5.68 -11.02
C ALA A 78 22.85 5.54 -11.78
N SER A 79 22.88 4.96 -12.98
CA SER A 79 21.68 4.75 -13.79
C SER A 79 20.80 3.63 -13.24
N ILE A 80 21.38 2.55 -12.75
CA ILE A 80 20.70 1.44 -12.10
C ILE A 80 20.07 1.94 -10.79
N GLU A 81 20.85 2.65 -9.96
CA GLU A 81 20.38 3.22 -8.70
C GLU A 81 19.20 4.17 -8.89
N ASN A 82 19.24 5.04 -9.90
CA ASN A 82 18.13 5.94 -10.21
C ASN A 82 16.84 5.18 -10.59
N VAL A 83 16.94 4.11 -11.38
CA VAL A 83 15.78 3.27 -11.69
C VAL A 83 15.29 2.55 -10.44
N GLY A 84 16.19 2.04 -9.60
CA GLY A 84 15.85 1.43 -8.32
C GLY A 84 15.05 2.37 -7.42
N LYS A 85 15.51 3.61 -7.24
CA LYS A 85 14.79 4.65 -6.48
C LYS A 85 13.38 4.92 -7.01
N ILE A 86 13.21 4.97 -8.33
CA ILE A 86 11.90 5.17 -8.95
C ILE A 86 10.99 3.96 -8.70
N GLU A 87 11.53 2.74 -8.78
CA GLU A 87 10.76 1.53 -8.53
C GLU A 87 10.32 1.42 -7.07
N VAL A 88 11.20 1.74 -6.11
CA VAL A 88 10.88 1.81 -4.68
C VAL A 88 9.78 2.84 -4.44
N TYR A 89 9.94 4.06 -4.97
CA TYR A 89 8.91 5.10 -4.87
C TYR A 89 7.54 4.63 -5.40
N ASN A 90 7.51 3.95 -6.55
CA ASN A 90 6.28 3.41 -7.12
C ASN A 90 5.66 2.30 -6.26
N LEU A 91 6.47 1.53 -5.54
CA LEU A 91 6.01 0.51 -4.60
C LEU A 91 5.42 1.15 -3.33
N GLU A 92 6.00 2.22 -2.84
CA GLU A 92 5.61 2.89 -1.59
C GLU A 92 4.46 3.89 -1.76
N LYS A 93 4.31 4.48 -2.93
CA LYS A 93 3.39 5.59 -3.24
C LYS A 93 1.99 5.48 -2.63
N ASN A 94 1.38 4.29 -2.63
CA ASN A 94 0.03 4.10 -2.12
C ASN A 94 0.00 3.58 -0.67
N LEU A 95 1.14 3.25 -0.08
CA LEU A 95 1.21 2.79 1.31
C LEU A 95 0.92 3.93 2.28
N SER A 96 1.35 5.16 1.96
CA SER A 96 1.06 6.33 2.79
C SER A 96 -0.44 6.62 2.92
N LEU A 97 -1.21 6.40 1.85
CA LEU A 97 -2.68 6.53 1.91
C LEU A 97 -3.29 5.48 2.84
N LEU A 98 -2.81 4.24 2.78
CA LEU A 98 -3.30 3.17 3.64
C LEU A 98 -2.94 3.42 5.10
N ALA A 99 -1.73 3.93 5.38
CA ALA A 99 -1.32 4.39 6.70
C ALA A 99 -2.24 5.50 7.24
N THR A 100 -2.55 6.49 6.40
CA THR A 100 -3.46 7.58 6.76
C THR A 100 -4.85 7.05 7.12
N ILE A 101 -5.40 6.12 6.34
CA ILE A 101 -6.72 5.53 6.61
C ILE A 101 -6.69 4.73 7.92
N SER A 102 -5.62 3.98 8.19
CA SER A 102 -5.50 3.18 9.42
C SER A 102 -5.55 4.05 10.69
N GLY A 103 -4.98 5.25 10.64
CA GLY A 103 -5.05 6.22 11.74
C GLY A 103 -6.32 7.06 11.76
N ALA A 104 -6.78 7.53 10.61
CA ALA A 104 -7.93 8.43 10.53
C ALA A 104 -9.28 7.72 10.77
N ALA A 105 -9.44 6.46 10.37
CA ALA A 105 -10.71 5.76 10.51
C ALA A 105 -11.17 5.61 11.97
N PRO A 106 -10.34 5.21 12.94
CA PRO A 106 -10.71 5.20 14.37
C PRO A 106 -11.04 6.60 14.89
N MET A 107 -10.29 7.63 14.50
CA MET A 107 -10.56 9.01 14.91
C MET A 107 -11.91 9.53 14.40
N MET A 108 -12.28 9.20 13.17
CA MET A 108 -13.61 9.50 12.62
C MET A 108 -14.71 8.73 13.35
N GLY A 109 -14.45 7.50 13.77
CA GLY A 109 -15.34 6.74 14.62
C GLY A 109 -15.57 7.42 15.97
N PHE A 110 -14.50 7.85 16.62
CA PHE A 110 -14.58 8.61 17.88
C PHE A 110 -15.32 9.95 17.71
N LEU A 111 -15.05 10.69 16.65
CA LEU A 111 -15.80 11.93 16.35
C LEU A 111 -17.30 11.64 16.23
N GLY A 112 -17.68 10.49 15.67
CA GLY A 112 -19.07 10.05 15.60
C GLY A 112 -19.72 9.86 16.96
N THR A 113 -19.00 9.36 17.99
CA THR A 113 -19.55 9.29 19.36
C THR A 113 -19.76 10.66 19.96
N VAL A 114 -18.80 11.56 19.80
CA VAL A 114 -18.93 12.92 20.34
C VAL A 114 -20.12 13.64 19.73
N THR A 115 -20.25 13.60 18.41
CA THR A 115 -21.39 14.26 17.72
C THR A 115 -22.73 13.60 18.02
N GLY A 116 -22.79 12.27 18.12
CA GLY A 116 -24.00 11.54 18.48
C GLY A 116 -24.47 11.85 19.91
N MET A 117 -23.53 11.92 20.86
CA MET A 117 -23.84 12.33 22.24
C MET A 117 -24.33 13.78 22.32
N ILE A 118 -23.70 14.71 21.59
CA ILE A 118 -24.14 16.09 21.53
C ILE A 118 -25.60 16.16 21.02
N GLN A 119 -25.93 15.46 19.95
CA GLN A 119 -27.30 15.42 19.42
C GLN A 119 -28.28 14.82 20.40
N ALA A 120 -27.90 13.74 21.11
CA ALA A 120 -28.76 13.15 22.15
C ALA A 120 -29.09 14.14 23.26
N PHE A 121 -28.09 14.90 23.74
CA PHE A 121 -28.32 15.92 24.78
C PHE A 121 -29.14 17.11 24.29
N ILE A 122 -28.95 17.56 23.03
CA ILE A 122 -29.78 18.62 22.45
C ILE A 122 -31.25 18.17 22.37
N SER A 123 -31.51 16.93 21.94
CA SER A 123 -32.88 16.40 21.87
C SER A 123 -33.54 16.33 23.23
N ILE A 124 -32.81 15.94 24.28
CA ILE A 124 -33.30 15.93 25.64
C ILE A 124 -33.64 17.35 26.14
N ALA A 125 -32.78 18.32 25.83
CA ALA A 125 -32.98 19.70 26.26
C ALA A 125 -34.17 20.40 25.58
N GLN A 126 -34.58 19.90 24.41
CA GLN A 126 -35.72 20.45 23.64
C GLN A 126 -37.09 19.84 24.06
N GLU A 127 -37.08 18.72 24.79
CA GLU A 127 -38.30 18.12 25.31
C GLU A 127 -38.75 18.82 26.62
N GLU A 128 -39.89 19.48 26.57
CA GLU A 128 -40.54 20.03 27.78
C GLU A 128 -41.25 18.90 28.53
N GLY A 129 -40.50 18.23 29.43
CA GLY A 129 -41.10 17.16 30.24
C GLY A 129 -40.10 16.15 30.81
N ALA A 130 -40.56 14.97 31.19
CA ALA A 130 -39.70 13.92 31.70
C ALA A 130 -38.81 13.34 30.59
N VAL A 131 -37.50 13.34 30.84
CA VAL A 131 -36.50 12.78 29.92
C VAL A 131 -36.89 11.33 29.57
N SER A 132 -37.14 11.07 28.30
CA SER A 132 -37.43 9.71 27.84
C SER A 132 -36.13 8.88 27.77
N PRO A 133 -36.01 7.79 28.56
CA PRO A 133 -34.86 6.89 28.52
C PRO A 133 -34.62 6.31 27.10
N LYS A 134 -35.68 6.24 26.28
CA LYS A 134 -35.60 5.73 24.93
C LYS A 134 -34.85 6.68 23.98
N LEU A 135 -35.03 7.99 24.08
CA LEU A 135 -34.31 8.98 23.28
C LEU A 135 -32.83 8.99 23.60
N LEU A 136 -32.48 9.00 24.88
CA LEU A 136 -31.09 8.92 25.32
C LEU A 136 -30.42 7.64 24.84
N SER A 137 -31.10 6.49 25.01
CA SER A 137 -30.58 5.19 24.58
C SER A 137 -30.34 5.11 23.08
N SER A 138 -31.23 5.67 22.24
CA SER A 138 -31.06 5.63 20.78
C SER A 138 -29.86 6.46 20.31
N GLY A 139 -29.63 7.63 20.88
CA GLY A 139 -28.48 8.49 20.56
C GLY A 139 -27.14 7.87 20.96
N ILE A 140 -27.08 7.26 22.16
CA ILE A 140 -25.89 6.53 22.62
C ILE A 140 -25.61 5.32 21.72
N TYR A 141 -26.63 4.55 21.39
CA TYR A 141 -26.50 3.37 20.53
C TYR A 141 -25.93 3.74 19.14
N GLU A 142 -26.46 4.76 18.50
CA GLU A 142 -25.97 5.23 17.20
C GLU A 142 -24.51 5.72 17.28
N ALA A 143 -24.17 6.44 18.32
CA ALA A 143 -22.82 6.88 18.60
C ALA A 143 -21.85 5.69 18.73
N MET A 144 -22.21 4.67 19.53
CA MET A 144 -21.37 3.48 19.72
C MET A 144 -21.16 2.68 18.43
N ILE A 145 -22.18 2.50 17.60
CA ILE A 145 -22.05 1.82 16.29
C ILE A 145 -21.06 2.56 15.39
N THR A 146 -21.06 3.88 15.43
CA THR A 146 -20.16 4.68 14.61
C THR A 146 -18.70 4.45 15.01
N THR A 147 -18.40 4.39 16.29
CA THR A 147 -17.04 4.07 16.78
C THR A 147 -16.65 2.63 16.45
N ALA A 148 -17.52 1.65 16.69
CA ALA A 148 -17.23 0.26 16.33
C ALA A 148 -16.92 0.10 14.83
N SER A 149 -17.67 0.78 13.96
CA SER A 149 -17.43 0.78 12.51
C SER A 149 -16.10 1.42 12.15
N GLY A 150 -15.73 2.54 12.76
CA GLY A 150 -14.46 3.23 12.55
C GLY A 150 -13.25 2.38 12.98
N LEU A 151 -13.35 1.73 14.14
CA LEU A 151 -12.32 0.81 14.63
C LEU A 151 -12.16 -0.40 13.71
N PHE A 152 -13.25 -1.01 13.27
CA PHE A 152 -13.22 -2.16 12.37
C PHE A 152 -12.46 -1.84 11.07
N VAL A 153 -12.79 -0.71 10.43
CA VAL A 153 -12.08 -0.26 9.22
C VAL A 153 -10.62 0.04 9.50
N GLY A 154 -10.33 0.70 10.62
CA GLY A 154 -8.96 1.03 11.03
C GLY A 154 -8.09 -0.20 11.24
N ILE A 155 -8.60 -1.22 11.91
CA ILE A 155 -7.88 -2.49 12.15
C ILE A 155 -7.55 -3.20 10.85
N ILE A 156 -8.52 -3.33 9.93
CA ILE A 156 -8.27 -3.96 8.61
C ILE A 156 -7.22 -3.18 7.82
N ALA A 157 -7.32 -1.85 7.79
CA ALA A 157 -6.35 -1.01 7.10
C ALA A 157 -4.94 -1.13 7.72
N TYR A 158 -4.84 -1.16 9.05
CA TYR A 158 -3.60 -1.30 9.78
C TYR A 158 -2.89 -2.64 9.51
N LEU A 159 -3.63 -3.76 9.60
CA LEU A 159 -3.08 -5.08 9.31
C LEU A 159 -2.60 -5.19 7.86
N SER A 160 -3.39 -4.67 6.92
CA SER A 160 -3.04 -4.66 5.51
C SER A 160 -1.81 -3.78 5.23
N TYR A 161 -1.71 -2.62 5.87
CA TYR A 161 -0.56 -1.73 5.76
C TYR A 161 0.73 -2.43 6.21
N ASN A 162 0.75 -2.98 7.43
CA ASN A 162 1.94 -3.65 7.96
C ASN A 162 2.37 -4.84 7.10
N TYR A 163 1.42 -5.63 6.62
CA TYR A 163 1.73 -6.75 5.73
C TYR A 163 2.36 -6.28 4.41
N LEU A 164 1.82 -5.21 3.80
CA LEU A 164 2.32 -4.67 2.54
C LEU A 164 3.70 -4.02 2.71
N VAL A 165 3.94 -3.32 3.82
CA VAL A 165 5.26 -2.75 4.14
C VAL A 165 6.31 -3.86 4.21
N ALA A 166 6.06 -4.91 4.98
CA ALA A 166 6.99 -6.05 5.09
C ALA A 166 7.30 -6.71 3.72
N LYS A 167 6.30 -6.77 2.84
CA LYS A 167 6.49 -7.28 1.47
C LYS A 167 7.32 -6.34 0.60
N VAL A 168 7.10 -5.04 0.69
CA VAL A 168 7.89 -4.04 -0.05
C VAL A 168 9.34 -4.04 0.42
N GLU A 169 9.59 -4.06 1.73
CA GLU A 169 10.93 -4.15 2.31
C GLU A 169 11.69 -5.39 1.79
N LYS A 170 11.02 -6.55 1.76
CA LYS A 170 11.61 -7.77 1.20
C LYS A 170 11.96 -7.63 -0.28
N LEU A 171 11.11 -6.96 -1.08
CA LEU A 171 11.40 -6.71 -2.49
C LEU A 171 12.58 -5.76 -2.67
N VAL A 172 12.64 -4.68 -1.89
CA VAL A 172 13.75 -3.72 -1.91
C VAL A 172 15.06 -4.43 -1.55
N HIS A 173 15.05 -5.21 -0.47
CA HIS A 173 16.22 -6.00 -0.08
C HIS A 173 16.70 -6.93 -1.21
N ASN A 174 15.78 -7.64 -1.87
CA ASN A 174 16.13 -8.50 -3.00
C ASN A 174 16.71 -7.73 -4.20
N MET A 175 16.28 -6.48 -4.41
CA MET A 175 16.79 -5.61 -5.49
C MET A 175 18.21 -5.11 -5.20
N GLU A 176 18.55 -4.84 -3.94
CA GLU A 176 19.86 -4.37 -3.51
C GLU A 176 20.94 -5.48 -3.61
N TYR A 177 20.55 -6.74 -3.41
CA TYR A 177 21.46 -7.88 -3.40
C TYR A 177 21.46 -8.69 -4.72
N SER A 178 20.84 -8.20 -5.78
CA SER A 178 20.80 -8.85 -7.12
C SER A 178 21.82 -8.26 -8.07
#